data_7b7af14251cec27b4702e9838e6826ad
#
_entry.id   7b7af14251cec27b4702e9838e6826ad
#
_cell.length_a   1.000
_cell.length_b   1.000
_cell.length_c   1.000
_cell.angle_alpha   90.00
_cell.angle_beta   90.00
_cell.angle_gamma   90.00
#
_symmetry.space_group_name_H-M   'P 1'
#
loop_
_entity.id
_entity.type
_entity.pdbx_description
1 polymer ?
#
loop_
_entity_poly.entity_id
_entity_poly.type
_entity_poly.pdbx_seq_one_letter_code
_entity_poly.pdbx_strand_id
1 'polypeptide(L)'
;MASNPASKTSKRNVVKSGAVKSRAAQKVGSASVRANRNPVEISILVPVMNEAGNIRPLIDEICSAFANRQFEIIYIDDASNDATANELTAALDTVPQLRVLRHTQRAGQSAAIRSGLLQANGDLIGVLDGDGQNVPADFPALESLVIAASKDGKMVMAAGIRQRRDDSAMRLLASRGAKWVRASLLADTHPDSGCGIKILPRTLFLQLPFFNHMHRFMPSLVRRHGGVVLGVPVAHRPRIAGTSKYRILDRLLVGISDVLGVIWLLRRAPTQGAVHEVLATPPANKKTKPKEAAQ
;
A
#
# COMPACT_ATOMS: atom_id res chain seq x y z
N MET A 1 -30.96 -74.88 4.26
CA MET A 1 -30.36 -75.38 5.51
C MET A 1 -29.29 -74.39 5.92
N ALA A 2 -29.62 -73.46 6.73
CA ALA A 2 -29.34 -73.34 8.16
C ALA A 2 -27.82 -73.47 8.46
N SER A 3 -27.16 -72.42 8.85
CA SER A 3 -26.96 -71.99 10.23
C SER A 3 -25.97 -70.80 10.33
N ASN A 4 -26.42 -69.77 10.95
CA ASN A 4 -25.66 -68.79 11.73
C ASN A 4 -25.37 -69.46 13.11
N PRO A 5 -24.37 -69.14 13.93
CA PRO A 5 -23.99 -67.82 14.44
C PRO A 5 -22.52 -67.65 14.84
N ALA A 6 -22.06 -66.43 15.12
CA ALA A 6 -21.48 -66.11 16.44
C ALA A 6 -20.85 -64.70 16.48
N SER A 7 -21.41 -63.94 17.37
CA SER A 7 -20.94 -62.70 17.97
C SER A 7 -19.47 -62.70 18.39
N LYS A 8 -18.72 -61.65 18.07
CA LYS A 8 -17.49 -61.29 18.81
C LYS A 8 -17.50 -59.81 19.18
N THR A 9 -17.68 -59.59 20.46
CA THR A 9 -17.54 -58.37 21.24
C THR A 9 -16.26 -57.59 20.87
N SER A 10 -16.46 -56.34 20.39
CA SER A 10 -15.37 -55.38 20.21
C SER A 10 -15.09 -54.64 21.52
N LYS A 11 -13.89 -54.80 22.03
CA LYS A 11 -13.35 -54.06 23.18
C LYS A 11 -13.13 -52.58 22.79
N ARG A 12 -13.83 -51.68 23.47
CA ARG A 12 -13.56 -50.24 23.45
C ARG A 12 -12.16 -49.97 24.06
N ASN A 13 -11.22 -49.53 23.24
CA ASN A 13 -9.99 -48.93 23.71
C ASN A 13 -10.27 -47.45 24.07
N VAL A 14 -10.21 -47.16 25.35
CA VAL A 14 -10.20 -45.81 25.91
C VAL A 14 -8.81 -45.23 25.64
N VAL A 15 -8.74 -44.28 24.70
CA VAL A 15 -7.54 -43.47 24.47
C VAL A 15 -7.52 -42.34 25.51
N LYS A 16 -6.55 -42.40 26.40
CA LYS A 16 -6.24 -41.38 27.41
C LYS A 16 -5.89 -40.06 26.70
N SER A 17 -6.62 -39.00 27.00
CA SER A 17 -6.32 -37.64 26.58
C SER A 17 -4.99 -37.18 27.22
N GLY A 18 -3.95 -37.11 26.39
CA GLY A 18 -2.71 -36.46 26.75
C GLY A 18 -2.87 -34.94 26.71
N ALA A 19 -2.68 -34.28 27.83
CA ALA A 19 -2.69 -32.83 27.95
C ALA A 19 -1.61 -32.22 27.06
N VAL A 20 -2.02 -31.49 26.02
CA VAL A 20 -1.12 -30.67 25.21
C VAL A 20 -0.76 -29.44 26.05
N LYS A 21 0.48 -29.44 26.55
CA LYS A 21 1.09 -28.26 27.19
C LYS A 21 1.12 -27.10 26.16
N SER A 22 0.35 -26.07 26.38
CA SER A 22 0.41 -24.83 25.61
C SER A 22 1.81 -24.21 25.74
N ARG A 23 2.55 -24.17 24.64
CA ARG A 23 3.79 -23.43 24.56
C ARG A 23 3.43 -21.94 24.62
N ALA A 24 3.96 -21.28 25.64
CA ALA A 24 3.85 -19.85 25.85
C ALA A 24 4.18 -19.08 24.56
N ALA A 25 3.29 -18.15 24.19
CA ALA A 25 3.54 -17.18 23.15
C ALA A 25 4.79 -16.37 23.52
N GLN A 26 5.84 -16.50 22.72
CA GLN A 26 6.99 -15.63 22.79
C GLN A 26 6.53 -14.20 22.51
N LYS A 27 6.54 -13.36 23.54
CA LYS A 27 6.45 -11.91 23.40
C LYS A 27 7.59 -11.46 22.49
N VAL A 28 7.25 -11.11 21.25
CA VAL A 28 8.16 -10.38 20.36
C VAL A 28 8.41 -9.03 21.03
N GLY A 29 9.61 -8.84 21.53
CA GLY A 29 10.08 -7.59 22.11
C GLY A 29 10.14 -6.51 21.02
N SER A 30 9.12 -5.68 20.98
CA SER A 30 9.09 -4.47 20.19
C SER A 30 9.16 -3.28 21.14
N ALA A 31 10.33 -2.81 21.49
CA ALA A 31 10.51 -1.42 21.98
C ALA A 31 11.91 -1.21 22.56
N SER A 32 12.96 -1.14 21.74
CA SER A 32 14.19 -0.48 22.21
C SER A 32 15.17 0.01 21.13
N VAL A 33 14.83 -0.03 19.85
CA VAL A 33 15.76 0.43 18.78
C VAL A 33 15.30 1.75 18.11
N ARG A 34 14.27 2.44 18.63
CA ARG A 34 13.74 3.68 18.03
C ARG A 34 14.31 5.01 18.59
N ALA A 35 15.28 4.97 19.50
CA ALA A 35 15.88 6.18 20.03
C ALA A 35 17.10 6.57 19.18
N ASN A 36 16.96 7.65 18.38
CA ASN A 36 18.02 8.42 17.72
C ASN A 36 18.21 8.25 16.20
N ARG A 37 17.14 8.00 15.42
CA ARG A 37 17.19 8.27 13.97
C ARG A 37 16.44 9.57 13.68
N ASN A 38 17.03 10.46 12.88
CA ASN A 38 16.30 11.59 12.31
C ASN A 38 14.98 11.06 11.69
N PRO A 39 13.88 11.80 11.84
CA PRO A 39 12.58 11.34 11.34
C PRO A 39 12.67 11.06 9.83
N VAL A 40 12.20 9.89 9.40
CA VAL A 40 12.11 9.54 7.98
C VAL A 40 11.04 10.42 7.36
N GLU A 41 11.40 11.14 6.29
CA GLU A 41 10.47 12.03 5.60
C GLU A 41 9.58 11.27 4.60
N ILE A 42 10.18 10.33 3.88
CA ILE A 42 9.51 9.54 2.85
C ILE A 42 9.90 8.06 2.89
N SER A 43 8.92 7.18 2.75
CA SER A 43 9.11 5.74 2.57
C SER A 43 8.76 5.34 1.14
N ILE A 44 9.70 4.74 0.41
CA ILE A 44 9.48 4.23 -0.94
C ILE A 44 9.13 2.76 -0.87
N LEU A 45 7.90 2.41 -1.26
CA LEU A 45 7.38 1.04 -1.30
C LEU A 45 7.58 0.44 -2.68
N VAL A 46 8.32 -0.67 -2.75
CA VAL A 46 8.62 -1.38 -3.99
C VAL A 46 8.15 -2.83 -3.88
N PRO A 47 6.91 -3.14 -4.31
CA PRO A 47 6.44 -4.52 -4.39
C PRO A 47 7.13 -5.25 -5.54
N VAL A 48 7.66 -6.44 -5.27
CA VAL A 48 8.34 -7.27 -6.27
C VAL A 48 7.87 -8.73 -6.22
N MET A 49 7.88 -9.37 -7.38
CA MET A 49 7.70 -10.82 -7.51
C MET A 49 8.44 -11.31 -8.76
N ASN A 50 9.54 -12.04 -8.57
CA ASN A 50 10.40 -12.53 -9.64
C ASN A 50 10.89 -11.37 -10.54
N GLU A 51 11.62 -10.45 -9.95
CA GLU A 51 12.21 -9.28 -10.59
C GLU A 51 13.75 -9.30 -10.47
N ALA A 52 14.36 -10.52 -10.46
CA ALA A 52 15.81 -10.66 -10.46
C ALA A 52 16.45 -9.89 -11.62
N GLY A 53 17.59 -9.27 -11.33
CA GLY A 53 18.31 -8.37 -12.25
C GLY A 53 17.80 -6.93 -12.24
N ASN A 54 16.61 -6.63 -11.70
CA ASN A 54 16.09 -5.28 -11.57
C ASN A 54 16.40 -4.65 -10.20
N ILE A 55 16.73 -5.48 -9.19
CA ILE A 55 16.79 -5.06 -7.78
C ILE A 55 17.88 -4.02 -7.54
N ARG A 56 19.12 -4.38 -7.81
CA ARG A 56 20.28 -3.50 -7.50
C ARG A 56 20.23 -2.19 -8.31
N PRO A 57 20.01 -2.20 -9.62
CA PRO A 57 19.93 -0.96 -10.39
C PRO A 57 18.85 -0.02 -9.87
N LEU A 58 17.67 -0.54 -9.53
CA LEU A 58 16.57 0.29 -9.05
C LEU A 58 16.84 0.86 -7.65
N ILE A 59 17.48 0.10 -6.76
CA ILE A 59 17.93 0.60 -5.44
C ILE A 59 18.89 1.77 -5.60
N ASP A 60 19.90 1.61 -6.46
CA ASP A 60 20.92 2.65 -6.69
C ASP A 60 20.31 3.94 -7.26
N GLU A 61 19.32 3.82 -8.17
CA GLU A 61 18.57 4.95 -8.70
C GLU A 61 17.71 5.64 -7.63
N ILE A 62 17.05 4.89 -6.75
CA ILE A 62 16.29 5.47 -5.63
C ILE A 62 17.21 6.20 -4.68
N CYS A 63 18.33 5.59 -4.30
CA CYS A 63 19.34 6.22 -3.46
C CYS A 63 19.86 7.53 -4.06
N SER A 64 20.11 7.55 -5.38
CA SER A 64 20.50 8.76 -6.10
C SER A 64 19.42 9.84 -6.06
N ALA A 65 18.16 9.47 -6.29
CA ALA A 65 17.04 10.42 -6.31
C ALA A 65 16.80 11.10 -4.95
N PHE A 66 17.16 10.44 -3.85
CA PHE A 66 16.97 10.91 -2.48
C PHE A 66 18.27 11.14 -1.69
N ALA A 67 19.41 11.32 -2.36
CA ALA A 67 20.75 11.38 -1.74
C ALA A 67 20.86 12.39 -0.58
N ASN A 68 20.11 13.49 -0.61
CA ASN A 68 20.16 14.56 0.39
C ASN A 68 18.92 14.58 1.32
N ARG A 69 18.22 13.44 1.46
CA ARG A 69 16.95 13.33 2.20
C ARG A 69 17.01 12.23 3.25
N GLN A 70 16.14 12.34 4.24
CA GLN A 70 15.88 11.26 5.20
C GLN A 70 14.80 10.33 4.64
N PHE A 71 15.21 9.23 4.05
CA PHE A 71 14.30 8.29 3.39
C PHE A 71 14.55 6.84 3.82
N GLU A 72 13.59 5.99 3.58
CA GLU A 72 13.74 4.54 3.62
C GLU A 72 13.17 3.91 2.34
N ILE A 73 13.74 2.78 1.97
CA ILE A 73 13.26 1.94 0.88
C ILE A 73 12.71 0.66 1.51
N ILE A 74 11.47 0.33 1.23
CA ILE A 74 10.84 -0.91 1.70
C ILE A 74 10.53 -1.76 0.47
N TYR A 75 11.35 -2.76 0.22
CA TYR A 75 11.02 -3.82 -0.73
C TYR A 75 10.09 -4.84 -0.09
N ILE A 76 9.06 -5.23 -0.83
CA ILE A 76 8.11 -6.26 -0.40
C ILE A 76 8.15 -7.39 -1.42
N ASP A 77 8.87 -8.45 -1.08
CA ASP A 77 8.96 -9.69 -1.88
C ASP A 77 7.70 -10.53 -1.69
N ASP A 78 6.85 -10.57 -2.71
CA ASP A 78 5.60 -11.31 -2.72
C ASP A 78 5.81 -12.79 -3.07
N ALA A 79 6.64 -13.47 -2.27
CA ALA A 79 7.00 -14.88 -2.41
C ALA A 79 7.66 -15.22 -3.76
N SER A 80 8.72 -14.48 -4.14
CA SER A 80 9.53 -14.80 -5.32
C SER A 80 10.18 -16.18 -5.22
N ASN A 81 10.32 -16.84 -6.36
CA ASN A 81 10.95 -18.15 -6.51
C ASN A 81 12.16 -18.14 -7.46
N ASP A 82 12.64 -16.97 -7.82
CA ASP A 82 13.88 -16.73 -8.57
C ASP A 82 14.97 -16.12 -7.67
N ALA A 83 16.01 -15.51 -8.26
CA ALA A 83 17.10 -14.88 -7.53
C ALA A 83 16.74 -13.58 -6.79
N THR A 84 15.51 -13.05 -6.93
CA THR A 84 15.08 -11.77 -6.30
C THR A 84 15.38 -11.70 -4.81
N ALA A 85 15.05 -12.77 -4.07
CA ALA A 85 15.28 -12.80 -2.61
C ALA A 85 16.77 -12.75 -2.24
N ASN A 86 17.63 -13.39 -3.04
CA ASN A 86 19.07 -13.40 -2.81
C ASN A 86 19.67 -12.01 -3.11
N GLU A 87 19.23 -11.36 -4.19
CA GLU A 87 19.66 -9.99 -4.54
C GLU A 87 19.24 -8.99 -3.46
N LEU A 88 18.01 -9.08 -2.94
CA LEU A 88 17.54 -8.24 -1.85
C LEU A 88 18.36 -8.45 -0.57
N THR A 89 18.67 -9.70 -0.23
CA THR A 89 19.51 -10.02 0.94
C THR A 89 20.90 -9.43 0.79
N ALA A 90 21.53 -9.58 -0.37
CA ALA A 90 22.85 -9.01 -0.63
C ALA A 90 22.85 -7.46 -0.59
N ALA A 91 21.75 -6.83 -0.99
CA ALA A 91 21.64 -5.37 -0.94
C ALA A 91 21.51 -4.84 0.50
N LEU A 92 20.97 -5.60 1.46
CA LEU A 92 20.86 -5.20 2.88
C LEU A 92 22.21 -4.87 3.50
N ASP A 93 23.27 -5.56 3.10
CA ASP A 93 24.62 -5.37 3.65
C ASP A 93 25.25 -4.04 3.23
N THR A 94 24.78 -3.43 2.14
CA THR A 94 25.41 -2.26 1.51
C THR A 94 24.51 -1.02 1.48
N VAL A 95 23.22 -1.13 1.77
CA VAL A 95 22.23 -0.04 1.69
C VAL A 95 21.53 0.15 3.04
N PRO A 96 21.99 1.04 3.91
CA PRO A 96 21.44 1.24 5.26
C PRO A 96 19.97 1.68 5.28
N GLN A 97 19.49 2.32 4.20
CA GLN A 97 18.10 2.78 4.04
C GLN A 97 17.15 1.64 3.64
N LEU A 98 17.68 0.49 3.21
CA LEU A 98 16.90 -0.64 2.72
C LEU A 98 16.29 -1.43 3.88
N ARG A 99 15.02 -1.77 3.72
CA ARG A 99 14.29 -2.75 4.52
C ARG A 99 13.60 -3.72 3.58
N VAL A 100 13.60 -4.99 3.92
CA VAL A 100 12.98 -6.04 3.12
C VAL A 100 11.90 -6.74 3.95
N LEU A 101 10.70 -6.79 3.39
CA LEU A 101 9.59 -7.60 3.89
C LEU A 101 9.39 -8.76 2.91
N ARG A 102 9.09 -9.95 3.43
CA ARG A 102 8.83 -11.12 2.59
C ARG A 102 7.53 -11.80 2.99
N HIS A 103 6.65 -12.02 2.02
CA HIS A 103 5.47 -12.84 2.21
C HIS A 103 5.84 -14.33 2.17
N THR A 104 5.18 -15.14 2.98
CA THR A 104 5.37 -16.60 2.99
C THR A 104 4.67 -17.28 1.81
N GLN A 105 3.67 -16.60 1.23
CA GLN A 105 2.95 -17.02 0.04
C GLN A 105 2.53 -15.80 -0.76
N ARG A 106 2.30 -15.99 -2.05
CA ARG A 106 1.89 -14.92 -2.96
C ARG A 106 0.54 -14.33 -2.52
N ALA A 107 0.51 -13.02 -2.26
CA ALA A 107 -0.66 -12.27 -1.83
C ALA A 107 -1.12 -11.21 -2.84
N GLY A 108 -0.26 -10.87 -3.81
CA GLY A 108 -0.51 -9.89 -4.86
C GLY A 108 -0.02 -8.48 -4.52
N GLN A 109 0.16 -7.67 -5.56
CA GLN A 109 0.77 -6.34 -5.48
C GLN A 109 0.09 -5.41 -4.46
N SER A 110 -1.25 -5.40 -4.39
CA SER A 110 -1.96 -4.57 -3.41
C SER A 110 -1.69 -4.97 -1.97
N ALA A 111 -1.59 -6.28 -1.70
CA ALA A 111 -1.25 -6.80 -0.38
C ALA A 111 0.21 -6.45 -0.04
N ALA A 112 1.13 -6.57 -0.98
CA ALA A 112 2.52 -6.18 -0.80
C ALA A 112 2.65 -4.69 -0.46
N ILE A 113 1.99 -3.81 -1.22
CA ILE A 113 1.95 -2.37 -0.91
C ILE A 113 1.36 -2.12 0.49
N ARG A 114 0.28 -2.82 0.87
CA ARG A 114 -0.33 -2.68 2.19
C ARG A 114 0.62 -3.11 3.31
N SER A 115 1.33 -4.21 3.13
CA SER A 115 2.34 -4.69 4.09
C SER A 115 3.44 -3.66 4.29
N GLY A 116 3.95 -3.06 3.20
CA GLY A 116 4.93 -1.99 3.25
C GLY A 116 4.39 -0.73 3.95
N LEU A 117 3.18 -0.28 3.59
CA LEU A 117 2.53 0.89 4.19
C LEU A 117 2.40 0.80 5.71
N LEU A 118 2.02 -0.38 6.22
CA LEU A 118 1.87 -0.61 7.65
C LEU A 118 3.21 -0.59 8.41
N GLN A 119 4.31 -0.83 7.73
CA GLN A 119 5.67 -0.84 8.29
C GLN A 119 6.45 0.44 7.97
N ALA A 120 5.89 1.33 7.15
CA ALA A 120 6.51 2.59 6.76
C ALA A 120 6.59 3.57 7.94
N ASN A 121 7.69 4.34 8.01
CA ASN A 121 7.91 5.35 9.04
C ASN A 121 7.78 6.78 8.48
N GLY A 122 7.91 6.98 7.16
CA GLY A 122 7.83 8.29 6.53
C GLY A 122 6.44 8.90 6.56
N ASP A 123 6.38 10.22 6.63
CA ASP A 123 5.14 10.99 6.52
C ASP A 123 4.56 10.95 5.10
N LEU A 124 5.43 10.84 4.10
CA LEU A 124 5.07 10.62 2.70
C LEU A 124 5.34 9.16 2.31
N ILE A 125 4.48 8.64 1.46
CA ILE A 125 4.64 7.32 0.85
C ILE A 125 4.81 7.47 -0.65
N GLY A 126 5.96 7.03 -1.15
CA GLY A 126 6.20 6.78 -2.56
C GLY A 126 5.86 5.33 -2.89
N VAL A 127 5.16 5.09 -4.00
CA VAL A 127 4.96 3.74 -4.55
C VAL A 127 5.69 3.67 -5.88
N LEU A 128 6.41 2.59 -6.12
CA LEU A 128 7.19 2.36 -7.34
C LEU A 128 7.10 0.90 -7.76
N ASP A 129 6.82 0.64 -9.04
CA ASP A 129 6.87 -0.72 -9.57
C ASP A 129 8.33 -1.22 -9.66
N GLY A 130 8.55 -2.48 -9.26
CA GLY A 130 9.89 -3.07 -9.16
C GLY A 130 10.51 -3.55 -10.50
N ASP A 131 9.83 -3.34 -11.62
CA ASP A 131 10.25 -3.83 -12.95
C ASP A 131 11.21 -2.87 -13.71
N GLY A 132 11.60 -1.79 -13.04
CA GLY A 132 12.55 -0.81 -13.59
C GLY A 132 12.00 0.07 -14.70
N GLN A 133 10.70 0.02 -15.04
CA GLN A 133 10.14 0.84 -16.11
C GLN A 133 9.92 2.31 -15.73
N ASN A 134 9.65 2.59 -14.45
CA ASN A 134 9.53 3.95 -13.94
C ASN A 134 10.91 4.46 -13.47
N VAL A 135 11.17 5.73 -13.64
CA VAL A 135 12.45 6.36 -13.31
C VAL A 135 12.35 7.04 -11.94
N PRO A 136 13.11 6.60 -10.92
CA PRO A 136 13.08 7.19 -9.58
C PRO A 136 13.41 8.68 -9.52
N ALA A 137 14.18 9.21 -10.47
CA ALA A 137 14.50 10.63 -10.57
C ALA A 137 13.27 11.54 -10.78
N ASP A 138 12.10 10.97 -11.13
CA ASP A 138 10.86 11.72 -11.24
C ASP A 138 10.20 11.99 -9.88
N PHE A 139 10.56 11.28 -8.81
CA PHE A 139 9.96 11.43 -7.48
C PHE A 139 10.03 12.86 -6.91
N PRO A 140 11.15 13.59 -6.99
CA PRO A 140 11.22 14.96 -6.45
C PRO A 140 10.17 15.90 -7.04
N ALA A 141 9.82 15.76 -8.33
CA ALA A 141 8.78 16.56 -8.98
C ALA A 141 7.38 16.24 -8.43
N LEU A 142 7.08 14.94 -8.23
CA LEU A 142 5.81 14.52 -7.61
C LEU A 142 5.71 15.01 -6.16
N GLU A 143 6.78 14.88 -5.41
CA GLU A 143 6.84 15.28 -4.01
C GLU A 143 6.64 16.78 -3.82
N SER A 144 7.33 17.59 -4.62
CA SER A 144 7.19 19.04 -4.57
C SER A 144 5.74 19.50 -4.78
N LEU A 145 5.00 18.84 -5.69
CA LEU A 145 3.59 19.12 -5.91
C LEU A 145 2.73 18.72 -4.72
N VAL A 146 2.97 17.55 -4.10
CA VAL A 146 2.24 17.14 -2.91
C VAL A 146 2.47 18.12 -1.76
N ILE A 147 3.71 18.49 -1.49
CA ILE A 147 4.06 19.45 -0.42
C ILE A 147 3.42 20.81 -0.68
N ALA A 148 3.54 21.35 -1.91
CA ALA A 148 2.98 22.65 -2.26
C ALA A 148 1.46 22.70 -2.11
N ALA A 149 0.75 21.68 -2.61
CA ALA A 149 -0.70 21.62 -2.58
C ALA A 149 -1.30 21.22 -1.23
N SER A 150 -0.50 20.61 -0.34
CA SER A 150 -0.94 20.24 1.02
C SER A 150 -0.90 21.40 2.01
N LYS A 151 -0.25 22.52 1.68
CA LYS A 151 -0.15 23.72 2.55
C LYS A 151 -1.52 24.26 2.97
N ASP A 152 -2.55 24.06 2.14
CA ASP A 152 -3.92 24.49 2.42
C ASP A 152 -4.73 23.45 3.21
N GLY A 153 -4.09 22.46 3.82
CA GLY A 153 -4.75 21.36 4.53
C GLY A 153 -5.44 20.34 3.61
N LYS A 154 -5.20 20.41 2.30
CA LYS A 154 -5.78 19.47 1.33
C LYS A 154 -5.06 18.13 1.37
N MET A 155 -5.82 17.05 1.27
CA MET A 155 -5.28 15.71 1.05
C MET A 155 -4.92 15.54 -0.44
N VAL A 156 -3.64 15.40 -0.75
CA VAL A 156 -3.15 15.41 -2.14
C VAL A 156 -2.40 14.12 -2.44
N MET A 157 -2.64 13.57 -3.63
CA MET A 157 -1.81 12.55 -4.26
C MET A 157 -1.24 13.09 -5.56
N ALA A 158 0.06 12.94 -5.78
CA ALA A 158 0.67 13.09 -7.09
C ALA A 158 0.86 11.72 -7.75
N ALA A 159 0.54 11.60 -9.03
CA ALA A 159 0.67 10.36 -9.81
C ALA A 159 1.30 10.66 -11.16
N GLY A 160 2.17 9.76 -11.62
CA GLY A 160 2.85 9.90 -12.89
C GLY A 160 1.89 9.76 -14.09
N ILE A 161 2.21 10.50 -15.16
CA ILE A 161 1.60 10.37 -16.48
C ILE A 161 2.72 10.02 -17.46
N ARG A 162 2.74 8.79 -17.96
CA ARG A 162 3.78 8.31 -18.90
C ARG A 162 3.70 9.07 -20.22
N GLN A 163 4.81 9.72 -20.60
CA GLN A 163 4.86 10.62 -21.77
C GLN A 163 4.86 9.86 -23.10
N ARG A 164 5.47 8.68 -23.17
CA ARG A 164 5.51 7.84 -24.40
C ARG A 164 4.87 6.50 -24.12
N ARG A 165 3.89 6.17 -24.96
CA ARG A 165 3.34 4.83 -25.13
C ARG A 165 3.45 4.52 -26.60
N ASP A 166 4.37 3.65 -26.97
CA ASP A 166 4.39 3.01 -28.29
C ASP A 166 3.26 1.98 -28.36
N ASP A 167 2.02 2.49 -28.41
CA ASP A 167 0.84 1.65 -28.48
C ASP A 167 0.34 1.61 -29.92
N SER A 168 0.06 0.40 -30.42
CA SER A 168 -0.62 0.23 -31.72
C SER A 168 -1.98 0.93 -31.75
N ALA A 169 -2.46 1.36 -32.92
CA ALA A 169 -3.72 2.10 -33.09
C ALA A 169 -4.92 1.38 -32.44
N MET A 170 -4.98 0.04 -32.50
CA MET A 170 -6.02 -0.76 -31.81
C MET A 170 -5.94 -0.67 -30.30
N ARG A 171 -4.73 -0.66 -29.72
CA ARG A 171 -4.55 -0.45 -28.27
C ARG A 171 -4.94 0.96 -27.82
N LEU A 172 -4.68 1.96 -28.67
CA LEU A 172 -5.11 3.34 -28.43
C LEU A 172 -6.64 3.45 -28.39
N LEU A 173 -7.36 2.80 -29.31
CA LEU A 173 -8.82 2.80 -29.34
C LEU A 173 -9.43 2.09 -28.11
N ALA A 174 -8.94 0.90 -27.79
CA ALA A 174 -9.34 0.16 -26.59
C ALA A 174 -9.03 0.95 -25.30
N SER A 175 -7.88 1.66 -25.25
CA SER A 175 -7.52 2.51 -24.11
C SER A 175 -8.41 3.74 -23.98
N ARG A 176 -8.88 4.33 -25.09
CA ARG A 176 -9.85 5.45 -25.09
C ARG A 176 -11.20 5.01 -24.52
N GLY A 177 -11.73 3.86 -24.94
CA GLY A 177 -12.97 3.29 -24.37
C GLY A 177 -12.84 3.01 -22.89
N ALA A 178 -11.75 2.36 -22.46
CA ALA A 178 -11.49 2.10 -21.04
C ALA A 178 -11.31 3.38 -20.22
N LYS A 179 -10.69 4.42 -20.78
CA LYS A 179 -10.58 5.74 -20.13
C LYS A 179 -11.94 6.40 -19.97
N TRP A 180 -12.78 6.37 -21.02
CA TRP A 180 -14.13 6.93 -20.94
C TRP A 180 -15.00 6.23 -19.90
N VAL A 181 -15.00 4.91 -19.87
CA VAL A 181 -15.69 4.11 -18.83
C VAL A 181 -15.19 4.48 -17.43
N ARG A 182 -13.88 4.60 -17.26
CA ARG A 182 -13.27 4.93 -15.97
C ARG A 182 -13.61 6.36 -15.54
N ALA A 183 -13.51 7.33 -16.45
CA ALA A 183 -13.86 8.70 -16.17
C ALA A 183 -15.35 8.87 -15.80
N SER A 184 -16.25 8.21 -16.55
CA SER A 184 -17.70 8.33 -16.35
C SER A 184 -18.18 7.57 -15.11
N LEU A 185 -17.67 6.36 -14.85
CA LEU A 185 -18.18 5.48 -13.80
C LEU A 185 -17.41 5.60 -12.49
N LEU A 186 -16.12 5.94 -12.52
CA LEU A 186 -15.24 5.97 -11.35
C LEU A 186 -14.82 7.38 -10.95
N ALA A 187 -15.34 8.43 -11.61
CA ALA A 187 -14.88 9.81 -11.45
C ALA A 187 -13.34 9.93 -11.56
N ASP A 188 -12.69 9.00 -12.30
CA ASP A 188 -11.25 8.96 -12.49
C ASP A 188 -10.86 9.76 -13.72
N THR A 189 -10.57 11.04 -13.50
CA THR A 189 -10.11 11.95 -14.55
C THR A 189 -8.59 11.89 -14.74
N HIS A 190 -7.86 11.06 -13.99
CA HIS A 190 -6.41 10.92 -14.15
C HIS A 190 -6.10 10.19 -15.47
N PRO A 191 -5.26 10.75 -16.33
CA PRO A 191 -5.03 10.19 -17.67
C PRO A 191 -4.29 8.85 -17.66
N ASP A 192 -3.56 8.53 -16.59
CA ASP A 192 -2.78 7.29 -16.47
C ASP A 192 -2.81 6.69 -15.05
N SER A 193 -3.96 6.24 -14.59
CA SER A 193 -4.15 5.63 -13.25
C SER A 193 -3.30 4.37 -13.04
N GLY A 194 -2.86 3.74 -14.13
CA GLY A 194 -2.00 2.55 -14.11
C GLY A 194 -0.50 2.84 -14.00
N CYS A 195 -0.09 4.11 -13.93
CA CYS A 195 1.33 4.43 -13.73
C CYS A 195 1.79 3.95 -12.35
N GLY A 196 2.96 3.30 -12.28
CA GLY A 196 3.51 2.71 -11.05
C GLY A 196 4.06 3.73 -10.06
N ILE A 197 4.42 4.94 -10.52
CA ILE A 197 5.00 5.98 -9.64
C ILE A 197 3.92 6.91 -9.09
N LYS A 198 3.81 6.98 -7.76
CA LYS A 198 2.84 7.81 -7.03
C LYS A 198 3.42 8.26 -5.70
N ILE A 199 3.01 9.44 -5.24
CA ILE A 199 3.30 9.94 -3.88
C ILE A 199 2.02 10.46 -3.23
N LEU A 200 1.83 10.16 -1.94
CA LEU A 200 0.75 10.68 -1.13
C LEU A 200 1.11 10.65 0.37
N PRO A 201 0.46 11.45 1.22
CA PRO A 201 0.63 11.37 2.67
C PRO A 201 0.28 9.99 3.21
N ARG A 202 1.09 9.48 4.14
CA ARG A 202 0.86 8.19 4.80
C ARG A 202 -0.50 8.14 5.48
N THR A 203 -0.90 9.22 6.14
CA THR A 203 -2.21 9.33 6.80
C THR A 203 -3.37 9.16 5.84
N LEU A 204 -3.31 9.78 4.66
CA LEU A 204 -4.30 9.61 3.59
C LEU A 204 -4.31 8.15 3.11
N PHE A 205 -3.14 7.56 2.83
CA PHE A 205 -3.07 6.21 2.29
C PHE A 205 -3.65 5.15 3.25
N LEU A 206 -3.42 5.31 4.55
CA LEU A 206 -3.98 4.42 5.58
C LEU A 206 -5.52 4.47 5.66
N GLN A 207 -6.13 5.58 5.27
CA GLN A 207 -7.59 5.77 5.29
C GLN A 207 -8.27 5.23 4.03
N LEU A 208 -7.51 4.93 2.96
CA LEU A 208 -8.10 4.37 1.74
C LEU A 208 -8.59 2.95 1.96
N PRO A 209 -9.74 2.57 1.38
CA PRO A 209 -10.24 1.19 1.43
C PRO A 209 -9.23 0.21 0.84
N PHE A 210 -8.97 -0.88 1.57
CA PHE A 210 -8.08 -1.93 1.11
C PHE A 210 -8.85 -3.10 0.51
N PHE A 211 -8.49 -3.45 -0.73
CA PHE A 211 -8.97 -4.64 -1.45
C PHE A 211 -7.95 -5.06 -2.50
N ASN A 212 -8.09 -6.27 -3.02
CA ASN A 212 -7.18 -6.75 -4.07
C ASN A 212 -7.29 -5.86 -5.32
N HIS A 213 -6.17 -5.56 -5.99
CA HIS A 213 -6.05 -4.64 -7.14
C HIS A 213 -6.34 -3.16 -6.85
N MET A 214 -6.52 -2.73 -5.59
CA MET A 214 -6.78 -1.33 -5.23
C MET A 214 -5.74 -0.35 -5.81
N HIS A 215 -4.50 -0.77 -5.99
CA HIS A 215 -3.42 0.07 -6.52
C HIS A 215 -3.73 0.67 -7.90
N ARG A 216 -4.63 0.04 -8.66
CA ARG A 216 -5.10 0.52 -9.98
C ARG A 216 -6.15 1.62 -9.89
N PHE A 217 -6.79 1.75 -8.73
CA PHE A 217 -7.92 2.65 -8.48
C PHE A 217 -7.57 3.75 -7.49
N MET A 218 -6.30 3.88 -7.09
CA MET A 218 -5.88 4.89 -6.11
C MET A 218 -6.36 6.31 -6.42
N PRO A 219 -6.33 6.82 -7.67
CA PRO A 219 -6.88 8.13 -7.99
C PRO A 219 -8.37 8.27 -7.63
N SER A 220 -9.19 7.29 -7.99
CA SER A 220 -10.63 7.28 -7.65
C SER A 220 -10.87 7.21 -6.15
N LEU A 221 -10.08 6.40 -5.44
CA LEU A 221 -10.19 6.22 -3.99
C LEU A 221 -9.81 7.49 -3.23
N VAL A 222 -8.73 8.17 -3.66
CA VAL A 222 -8.31 9.45 -3.09
C VAL A 222 -9.41 10.50 -3.28
N ARG A 223 -10.00 10.62 -4.47
CA ARG A 223 -11.11 11.55 -4.75
C ARG A 223 -12.35 11.22 -3.93
N ARG A 224 -12.70 9.93 -3.81
CA ARG A 224 -13.79 9.50 -2.93
C ARG A 224 -13.57 9.97 -1.49
N HIS A 225 -12.33 10.02 -1.05
CA HIS A 225 -11.96 10.48 0.29
C HIS A 225 -11.88 12.01 0.41
N GLY A 226 -12.29 12.76 -0.62
CA GLY A 226 -12.23 14.22 -0.66
C GLY A 226 -10.86 14.79 -1.04
N GLY A 227 -9.91 13.93 -1.41
CA GLY A 227 -8.56 14.34 -1.81
C GLY A 227 -8.46 14.79 -3.26
N VAL A 228 -7.36 15.46 -3.58
CA VAL A 228 -7.00 15.95 -4.91
C VAL A 228 -5.95 15.03 -5.52
N VAL A 229 -6.08 14.77 -6.84
CA VAL A 229 -5.10 13.99 -7.60
C VAL A 229 -4.46 14.88 -8.65
N LEU A 230 -3.14 15.04 -8.56
CA LEU A 230 -2.32 15.84 -9.48
C LEU A 230 -1.53 14.90 -10.39
N GLY A 231 -1.51 15.20 -11.69
CA GLY A 231 -0.75 14.45 -12.68
C GLY A 231 0.59 15.10 -12.97
N VAL A 232 1.65 14.30 -13.02
CA VAL A 232 3.01 14.75 -13.37
C VAL A 232 3.49 13.96 -14.57
N PRO A 233 3.95 14.60 -15.66
CA PRO A 233 4.63 13.90 -16.73
C PRO A 233 5.88 13.19 -16.20
N VAL A 234 6.01 11.89 -16.47
CA VAL A 234 7.14 11.07 -16.02
C VAL A 234 7.74 10.28 -17.16
N ALA A 235 9.02 9.98 -17.04
CA ALA A 235 9.72 9.11 -17.97
C ALA A 235 9.23 7.66 -17.84
N HIS A 236 9.24 6.96 -18.96
CA HIS A 236 8.90 5.54 -18.99
C HIS A 236 9.83 4.83 -19.96
N ARG A 237 10.47 3.77 -19.50
CA ARG A 237 11.47 3.02 -20.28
C ARG A 237 11.05 1.57 -20.49
N PRO A 238 11.60 0.87 -21.49
CA PRO A 238 11.43 -0.57 -21.62
C PRO A 238 11.86 -1.31 -20.35
N ARG A 239 11.27 -2.47 -20.09
CA ARG A 239 11.71 -3.36 -19.01
C ARG A 239 13.16 -3.75 -19.18
N ILE A 240 13.94 -3.72 -18.10
CA ILE A 240 15.35 -4.12 -18.11
C ILE A 240 15.44 -5.65 -18.15
N ALA A 241 14.66 -6.36 -17.34
CA ALA A 241 14.60 -7.82 -17.27
C ALA A 241 13.17 -8.33 -17.05
N GLY A 242 12.92 -9.62 -17.34
CA GLY A 242 11.65 -10.28 -17.07
C GLY A 242 10.63 -10.24 -18.22
N THR A 243 9.61 -11.11 -18.12
CA THR A 243 8.50 -11.23 -19.12
C THR A 243 7.16 -10.90 -18.49
N SER A 244 6.22 -10.36 -19.29
CA SER A 244 4.85 -10.08 -18.81
C SER A 244 4.11 -11.38 -18.48
N LYS A 245 3.70 -11.59 -17.22
CA LYS A 245 3.22 -12.86 -16.65
C LYS A 245 1.71 -13.12 -16.79
N TYR A 246 0.95 -12.30 -17.56
CA TYR A 246 -0.51 -12.38 -17.56
C TYR A 246 -1.13 -12.55 -18.94
N ARG A 247 -2.15 -13.43 -19.05
CA ARG A 247 -2.99 -13.56 -20.24
C ARG A 247 -4.01 -12.41 -20.30
N ILE A 248 -4.33 -11.95 -21.52
CA ILE A 248 -5.17 -10.76 -21.76
C ILE A 248 -6.62 -10.98 -21.29
N LEU A 249 -7.17 -12.18 -21.50
CA LEU A 249 -8.56 -12.50 -21.14
C LEU A 249 -8.80 -12.55 -19.63
N ASP A 250 -7.89 -13.14 -18.86
CA ASP A 250 -8.00 -13.19 -17.40
C ASP A 250 -7.99 -11.78 -16.80
N ARG A 251 -7.19 -10.88 -17.39
CA ARG A 251 -7.16 -9.46 -17.00
C ARG A 251 -8.47 -8.73 -17.26
N LEU A 252 -9.18 -9.09 -18.32
CA LEU A 252 -10.42 -8.42 -18.73
C LEU A 252 -11.55 -8.74 -17.77
N LEU A 253 -11.76 -10.04 -17.45
CA LEU A 253 -12.83 -10.48 -16.54
C LEU A 253 -12.62 -9.96 -15.11
N VAL A 254 -11.40 -10.10 -14.58
CA VAL A 254 -11.05 -9.55 -13.28
C VAL A 254 -11.19 -8.03 -13.26
N GLY A 255 -10.81 -7.35 -14.37
CA GLY A 255 -10.93 -5.91 -14.49
C GLY A 255 -12.38 -5.41 -14.46
N ILE A 256 -13.33 -6.14 -15.05
CA ILE A 256 -14.78 -5.80 -15.02
C ILE A 256 -15.32 -5.95 -13.59
N SER A 257 -15.01 -7.08 -12.93
CA SER A 257 -15.41 -7.33 -11.55
C SER A 257 -14.88 -6.24 -10.61
N ASP A 258 -13.59 -5.89 -10.72
CA ASP A 258 -12.96 -4.83 -9.93
C ASP A 258 -13.67 -3.48 -10.15
N VAL A 259 -13.97 -3.12 -11.41
CA VAL A 259 -14.67 -1.86 -11.74
C VAL A 259 -16.06 -1.81 -11.11
N LEU A 260 -16.85 -2.89 -11.19
CA LEU A 260 -18.18 -2.97 -10.56
C LEU A 260 -18.08 -2.83 -9.03
N GLY A 261 -17.11 -3.51 -8.41
CA GLY A 261 -16.85 -3.39 -6.98
C GLY A 261 -16.48 -1.97 -6.56
N VAL A 262 -15.64 -1.28 -7.35
CA VAL A 262 -15.25 0.10 -7.07
C VAL A 262 -16.42 1.07 -7.29
N ILE A 263 -17.26 0.88 -8.32
CA ILE A 263 -18.50 1.67 -8.50
C ILE A 263 -19.39 1.56 -7.27
N TRP A 264 -19.60 0.34 -6.79
CA TRP A 264 -20.38 0.09 -5.57
C TRP A 264 -19.78 0.82 -4.37
N LEU A 265 -18.45 0.73 -4.19
CA LEU A 265 -17.71 1.37 -3.11
C LEU A 265 -17.81 2.91 -3.18
N LEU A 266 -17.69 3.50 -4.37
CA LEU A 266 -17.78 4.96 -4.57
C LEU A 266 -19.17 5.50 -4.22
N ARG A 267 -20.24 4.76 -4.54
CA ARG A 267 -21.62 5.13 -4.19
C ARG A 267 -21.92 5.04 -2.70
N ARG A 268 -21.09 4.37 -1.92
CA ARG A 268 -21.19 4.21 -0.45
C ARG A 268 -20.08 4.94 0.30
N ALA A 269 -19.71 6.11 -0.20
CA ALA A 269 -18.78 6.96 0.53
C ALA A 269 -19.44 7.42 1.84
N PRO A 270 -18.79 7.28 3.00
CA PRO A 270 -19.30 7.84 4.24
C PRO A 270 -19.31 9.36 4.15
N THR A 271 -20.30 10.00 4.74
CA THR A 271 -20.29 11.45 4.92
C THR A 271 -19.19 11.80 5.93
N GLN A 272 -18.23 12.60 5.52
CA GLN A 272 -17.21 13.11 6.43
C GLN A 272 -17.80 14.26 7.23
N GLY A 273 -18.07 14.03 8.52
CA GLY A 273 -18.46 15.06 9.47
C GLY A 273 -17.26 15.56 10.27
N ALA A 274 -17.25 16.83 10.65
CA ALA A 274 -16.28 17.33 11.61
C ALA A 274 -16.56 16.69 12.98
N VAL A 275 -15.50 16.20 13.65
CA VAL A 275 -15.58 15.68 15.02
C VAL A 275 -15.03 16.75 15.94
N HIS A 276 -15.83 17.14 16.92
CA HIS A 276 -15.44 18.06 17.98
C HIS A 276 -15.46 17.34 19.32
N GLU A 277 -14.42 17.49 20.09
CA GLU A 277 -14.41 17.00 21.46
C GLU A 277 -15.30 17.90 22.30
N VAL A 278 -16.27 17.32 23.01
CA VAL A 278 -17.11 18.02 23.96
C VAL A 278 -16.41 18.00 25.33
N LEU A 279 -15.75 19.11 25.64
CA LEU A 279 -15.12 19.26 26.97
C LEU A 279 -16.17 19.62 28.01
N ALA A 280 -16.09 18.99 29.19
CA ALA A 280 -16.91 19.36 30.32
C ALA A 280 -16.62 20.82 30.69
N THR A 281 -17.66 21.64 30.76
CA THR A 281 -17.51 23.02 31.30
C THR A 281 -17.07 22.92 32.76
N PRO A 282 -15.94 23.52 33.16
CA PRO A 282 -15.54 23.51 34.55
C PRO A 282 -16.65 24.12 35.42
N PRO A 283 -16.96 23.55 36.60
CA PRO A 283 -18.03 24.07 37.44
C PRO A 283 -17.74 25.54 37.74
N ALA A 284 -18.77 26.37 37.51
CA ALA A 284 -18.69 27.81 37.80
C ALA A 284 -18.17 28.03 39.24
N ASN A 285 -17.06 28.70 39.35
CA ASN A 285 -16.43 29.02 40.63
C ASN A 285 -17.44 29.82 41.46
N LYS A 286 -18.05 29.18 42.46
CA LYS A 286 -18.93 29.88 43.42
C LYS A 286 -18.12 30.98 44.04
N LYS A 287 -18.36 32.23 43.60
CA LYS A 287 -17.82 33.45 44.25
C LYS A 287 -18.14 33.38 45.71
N THR A 288 -17.12 33.19 46.53
CA THR A 288 -17.21 33.38 47.99
C THR A 288 -17.70 34.81 48.25
N LYS A 289 -18.91 34.92 48.85
CA LYS A 289 -19.43 36.21 49.33
C LYS A 289 -18.41 36.82 50.28
N PRO A 290 -18.13 38.12 50.18
CA PRO A 290 -17.32 38.81 51.16
C PRO A 290 -18.00 38.70 52.54
N LYS A 291 -17.27 38.26 53.58
CA LYS A 291 -17.73 38.41 54.98
C LYS A 291 -17.89 39.88 55.27
N GLU A 292 -19.13 40.31 55.48
CA GLU A 292 -19.38 41.62 56.20
C GLU A 292 -18.69 41.62 57.51
N ALA A 293 -17.78 42.60 57.71
CA ALA A 293 -17.20 42.89 58.97
C ALA A 293 -18.28 43.55 59.88
N ALA A 294 -18.69 42.85 60.89
CA ALA A 294 -19.50 43.43 61.95
C ALA A 294 -18.60 44.32 62.82
N GLN A 295 -19.02 45.60 62.95
CA GLN A 295 -18.57 46.49 64.00
C GLN A 295 -19.18 46.14 65.35
#